data_eba850427282f9a0fecae6575de9867f
#
_entry.id   eba850427282f9a0fecae6575de9867f
#
_cell.length_a   1.000
_cell.length_b   1.000
_cell.length_c   1.000
_cell.angle_alpha   90.00
_cell.angle_beta   90.00
_cell.angle_gamma   90.00
#
_symmetry.space_group_name_H-M   'P 1'
#
loop_
_entity.id
_entity.type
_entity.pdbx_description
1 polymer ?
#
loop_
_entity_poly.entity_id
_entity_poly.type
_entity_poly.pdbx_seq_one_letter_code
_entity_poly.pdbx_strand_id
1 'polypeptide(L)'
;MTAARATRTKTASTRLDEARGRLSAERVAAAARIAALERDIATIVESAKGGATDDEHDAEGATIAFERAQAMALLEETRIQVEALDTALARVDHGSYGVCESCGQDIAPERLAARPSATLCITCASRRR
;
A
#
# COMPACT_ATOMS: atom_id res chain seq x y z
N MET A 1 19.66 -13.72 -34.95
CA MET A 1 18.59 -14.05 -33.98
C MET A 1 18.98 -13.91 -32.50
N THR A 2 20.26 -13.92 -32.18
CA THR A 2 20.76 -13.82 -30.78
C THR A 2 20.68 -12.41 -30.19
N ALA A 3 20.89 -11.35 -30.96
CA ALA A 3 20.90 -9.97 -30.46
C ALA A 3 19.53 -9.47 -29.98
N ALA A 4 18.45 -9.82 -30.68
CA ALA A 4 17.09 -9.40 -30.31
C ALA A 4 16.60 -10.03 -28.99
N ARG A 5 17.05 -11.25 -28.69
CA ARG A 5 16.72 -11.97 -27.46
C ARG A 5 17.47 -11.38 -26.27
N ALA A 6 18.74 -11.04 -26.44
CA ALA A 6 19.58 -10.40 -25.42
C ALA A 6 19.06 -9.00 -25.08
N THR A 7 18.65 -8.22 -26.08
CA THR A 7 18.08 -6.88 -25.87
C THR A 7 16.74 -6.93 -25.12
N ARG A 8 15.89 -7.91 -25.45
CA ARG A 8 14.59 -8.11 -24.79
C ARG A 8 14.75 -8.52 -23.32
N THR A 9 15.71 -9.39 -23.03
CA THR A 9 16.01 -9.83 -21.65
C THR A 9 16.55 -8.68 -20.81
N LYS A 10 17.42 -7.84 -21.37
CA LYS A 10 18.00 -6.68 -20.70
C LYS A 10 16.93 -5.62 -20.38
N THR A 11 15.99 -5.39 -21.30
CA THR A 11 14.87 -4.46 -21.10
C THR A 11 13.92 -4.97 -20.01
N ALA A 12 13.64 -6.27 -19.98
CA ALA A 12 12.79 -6.87 -18.97
C ALA A 12 13.44 -6.79 -17.57
N SER A 13 14.74 -7.06 -17.46
CA SER A 13 15.50 -6.92 -16.22
C SER A 13 15.48 -5.49 -15.71
N THR A 14 15.70 -4.50 -16.59
CA THR A 14 15.65 -3.09 -16.20
C THR A 14 14.29 -2.68 -15.68
N ARG A 15 13.20 -3.14 -16.30
CA ARG A 15 11.83 -2.86 -15.85
C ARG A 15 11.55 -3.45 -14.47
N LEU A 16 12.04 -4.64 -14.20
CA LEU A 16 11.89 -5.27 -12.89
C LEU A 16 12.69 -4.52 -11.81
N ASP A 17 13.90 -4.05 -12.14
CA ASP A 17 14.70 -3.25 -11.24
C ASP A 17 14.05 -1.90 -10.92
N GLU A 18 13.47 -1.24 -11.91
CA GLU A 18 12.69 -0.02 -11.73
C GLU A 18 11.46 -0.24 -10.88
N ALA A 19 10.72 -1.33 -11.12
CA ALA A 19 9.56 -1.73 -10.32
C ALA A 19 9.94 -1.98 -8.87
N ARG A 20 11.02 -2.71 -8.64
CA ARG A 20 11.57 -2.97 -7.29
C ARG A 20 11.91 -1.67 -6.57
N GLY A 21 12.56 -0.73 -7.24
CA GLY A 21 12.90 0.58 -6.68
C GLY A 21 11.67 1.36 -6.24
N ARG A 22 10.63 1.42 -7.09
CA ARG A 22 9.38 2.10 -6.76
C ARG A 22 8.63 1.44 -5.61
N LEU A 23 8.48 0.13 -5.65
CA LEU A 23 7.80 -0.64 -4.60
C LEU A 23 8.51 -0.48 -3.26
N SER A 24 9.84 -0.54 -3.25
CA SER A 24 10.64 -0.34 -2.04
C SER A 24 10.49 1.06 -1.46
N ALA A 25 10.50 2.09 -2.32
CA ALA A 25 10.30 3.48 -1.90
C ALA A 25 8.90 3.70 -1.30
N GLU A 26 7.87 3.16 -1.94
CA GLU A 26 6.49 3.24 -1.43
C GLU A 26 6.34 2.50 -0.09
N ARG A 27 7.00 1.34 0.04
CA ARG A 27 6.99 0.59 1.29
C ARG A 27 7.63 1.38 2.44
N VAL A 28 8.77 2.01 2.20
CA VAL A 28 9.43 2.86 3.19
C VAL A 28 8.52 4.01 3.61
N ALA A 29 7.89 4.69 2.65
CA ALA A 29 6.95 5.77 2.92
C ALA A 29 5.73 5.31 3.71
N ALA A 30 5.16 4.15 3.36
CA ALA A 30 4.03 3.56 4.09
C ALA A 30 4.41 3.16 5.52
N ALA A 31 5.58 2.56 5.72
CA ALA A 31 6.08 2.22 7.06
C ALA A 31 6.27 3.47 7.94
N ALA A 32 6.81 4.55 7.37
CA ALA A 32 6.93 5.83 8.07
C ALA A 32 5.56 6.42 8.44
N ARG A 33 4.57 6.27 7.56
CA ARG A 33 3.19 6.71 7.82
C ARG A 33 2.55 5.90 8.94
N ILE A 34 2.78 4.60 9.01
CA ILE A 34 2.32 3.76 10.13
C ILE A 34 2.88 4.29 11.44
N ALA A 35 4.18 4.53 11.52
CA ALA A 35 4.82 5.04 12.73
C ALA A 35 4.25 6.40 13.15
N ALA A 36 3.99 7.30 12.20
CA ALA A 36 3.38 8.59 12.47
C ALA A 36 1.93 8.45 13.00
N LEU A 37 1.13 7.57 12.38
CA LEU A 37 -0.25 7.31 12.81
C LEU A 37 -0.31 6.69 14.21
N GLU A 38 0.60 5.78 14.52
CA GLU A 38 0.71 5.18 15.87
C GLU A 38 1.04 6.24 16.93
N ARG A 39 1.93 7.18 16.63
CA ARG A 39 2.25 8.31 17.52
C ARG A 39 1.04 9.23 17.69
N ASP A 40 0.32 9.54 16.60
CA ASP A 40 -0.88 10.39 16.66
C ASP A 40 -1.96 9.75 17.52
N ILE A 41 -2.21 8.45 17.36
CA ILE A 41 -3.18 7.70 18.16
C ILE A 41 -2.77 7.73 19.63
N ALA A 42 -1.50 7.51 19.95
CA ALA A 42 -0.99 7.58 21.32
C ALA A 42 -1.21 8.96 21.93
N THR A 43 -0.98 10.03 21.16
CA THR A 43 -1.23 11.41 21.59
C THR A 43 -2.71 11.66 21.86
N ILE A 44 -3.59 11.20 20.97
CA ILE A 44 -5.06 11.31 21.11
C ILE A 44 -5.53 10.59 22.38
N VAL A 45 -5.04 9.36 22.60
CA VAL A 45 -5.38 8.56 23.79
C VAL A 45 -4.91 9.24 25.06
N GLU A 46 -3.70 9.78 25.07
CA GLU A 46 -3.15 10.48 26.23
C GLU A 46 -3.91 11.77 26.55
N SER A 47 -4.30 12.53 25.52
CA SER A 47 -5.13 13.72 25.68
C SER A 47 -6.50 13.41 26.28
N ALA A 48 -7.09 12.27 25.93
CA ALA A 48 -8.38 11.82 26.46
C ALA A 48 -8.31 11.49 27.96
N LYS A 49 -7.17 10.98 28.45
CA LYS A 49 -6.97 10.67 29.87
C LYS A 49 -6.91 11.91 30.77
N GLY A 50 -6.47 13.05 30.24
CA GLY A 50 -6.40 14.32 30.96
C GLY A 50 -7.70 15.13 30.97
N GLY A 51 -8.73 14.66 30.26
CA GLY A 51 -10.03 15.35 30.15
C GLY A 51 -10.83 15.27 31.45
N ALA A 52 -11.36 16.43 31.91
CA ALA A 52 -12.22 16.50 33.08
C ALA A 52 -13.57 15.80 32.81
N THR A 53 -14.11 15.18 33.86
CA THR A 53 -15.35 14.41 33.85
C THR A 53 -16.64 15.25 33.89
N ASP A 54 -16.62 16.45 33.33
CA ASP A 54 -17.80 17.33 33.33
C ASP A 54 -18.69 17.08 32.11
N ASP A 55 -20.01 17.12 32.30
CA ASP A 55 -21.05 16.91 31.29
C ASP A 55 -20.97 17.92 30.10
N GLU A 56 -20.26 19.01 30.25
CA GLU A 56 -20.02 20.00 29.18
C GLU A 56 -19.02 19.54 28.11
N HIS A 57 -18.32 18.41 28.34
CA HIS A 57 -17.27 17.89 27.47
C HIS A 57 -17.72 16.76 26.53
N ASP A 58 -19.00 16.40 26.48
CA ASP A 58 -19.52 15.33 25.62
C ASP A 58 -19.27 15.60 24.13
N ALA A 59 -19.39 16.84 23.68
CA ALA A 59 -19.10 17.22 22.29
C ALA A 59 -17.62 17.12 21.96
N GLU A 60 -16.73 17.50 22.89
CA GLU A 60 -15.28 17.39 22.77
C GLU A 60 -14.83 15.94 22.80
N GLY A 61 -15.42 15.12 23.69
CA GLY A 61 -15.18 13.67 23.77
C GLY A 61 -15.61 12.96 22.50
N ALA A 62 -16.74 13.32 21.91
CA ALA A 62 -17.20 12.79 20.63
C ALA A 62 -16.24 13.13 19.48
N THR A 63 -15.67 14.34 19.44
CA THR A 63 -14.68 14.77 18.45
C THR A 63 -13.39 13.98 18.59
N ILE A 64 -12.90 13.76 19.82
CA ILE A 64 -11.70 12.95 20.11
C ILE A 64 -11.93 11.50 19.66
N ALA A 65 -13.09 10.92 19.97
CA ALA A 65 -13.44 9.57 19.55
C ALA A 65 -13.49 9.43 18.03
N PHE A 66 -14.02 10.44 17.34
CA PHE A 66 -14.05 10.48 15.88
C PHE A 66 -12.64 10.56 15.27
N GLU A 67 -11.80 11.46 15.79
CA GLU A 67 -10.40 11.59 15.36
C GLU A 67 -9.61 10.30 15.56
N ARG A 68 -9.80 9.65 16.71
CA ARG A 68 -9.17 8.36 17.01
C ARG A 68 -9.63 7.28 16.02
N ALA A 69 -10.92 7.17 15.78
CA ALA A 69 -11.48 6.20 14.84
C ALA A 69 -10.96 6.42 13.42
N GLN A 70 -10.87 7.67 12.99
CA GLN A 70 -10.31 8.03 11.68
C GLN A 70 -8.83 7.65 11.57
N ALA A 71 -8.03 7.95 12.59
CA ALA A 71 -6.61 7.59 12.61
C ALA A 71 -6.40 6.07 12.61
N MET A 72 -7.22 5.33 13.34
CA MET A 72 -7.16 3.85 13.37
C MET A 72 -7.55 3.25 12.02
N ALA A 73 -8.54 3.81 11.32
CA ALA A 73 -8.93 3.37 9.98
C ALA A 73 -7.80 3.59 8.97
N LEU A 74 -7.15 4.75 9.01
CA LEU A 74 -5.99 5.07 8.17
C LEU A 74 -4.79 4.15 8.47
N LEU A 75 -4.57 3.84 9.74
CA LEU A 75 -3.52 2.91 10.16
C LEU A 75 -3.75 1.52 9.57
N GLU A 76 -4.96 1.00 9.67
CA GLU A 76 -5.31 -0.31 9.11
C GLU A 76 -5.18 -0.33 7.59
N GLU A 77 -5.67 0.69 6.90
CA GLU A 77 -5.51 0.84 5.45
C GLU A 77 -4.03 0.85 5.05
N THR A 78 -3.19 1.56 5.80
CA THR A 78 -1.75 1.65 5.52
C THR A 78 -1.04 0.31 5.78
N ARG A 79 -1.45 -0.45 6.80
CA ARG A 79 -0.94 -1.80 7.05
C ARG A 79 -1.27 -2.74 5.89
N ILE A 80 -2.49 -2.71 5.38
CA ILE A 80 -2.92 -3.48 4.21
C ILE A 80 -2.07 -3.09 2.99
N GLN A 81 -1.79 -1.80 2.81
CA GLN A 81 -0.92 -1.33 1.75
C GLN A 81 0.50 -1.91 1.86
N VAL A 82 1.08 -1.94 3.06
CA VAL A 82 2.42 -2.53 3.28
C VAL A 82 2.42 -4.01 2.93
N GLU A 83 1.40 -4.76 3.32
CA GLU A 83 1.28 -6.18 2.97
C GLU A 83 1.20 -6.38 1.45
N ALA A 84 0.44 -5.55 0.75
CA ALA A 84 0.35 -5.59 -0.70
C ALA A 84 1.69 -5.27 -1.37
N LEU A 85 2.44 -4.31 -0.84
CA LEU A 85 3.77 -3.95 -1.33
C LEU A 85 4.78 -5.08 -1.09
N ASP A 86 4.73 -5.72 0.07
CA ASP A 86 5.58 -6.88 0.38
C ASP A 86 5.29 -8.05 -0.57
N THR A 87 4.03 -8.33 -0.85
CA THR A 87 3.61 -9.34 -1.83
C THR A 87 4.13 -8.99 -3.23
N ALA A 88 4.02 -7.74 -3.64
CA ALA A 88 4.51 -7.29 -4.95
C ALA A 88 6.03 -7.43 -5.07
N LEU A 89 6.78 -7.09 -4.02
CA LEU A 89 8.23 -7.26 -3.96
C LEU A 89 8.62 -8.74 -4.06
N ALA A 90 7.91 -9.63 -3.36
CA ALA A 90 8.11 -11.07 -3.47
C ALA A 90 7.85 -11.56 -4.91
N ARG A 91 6.84 -11.02 -5.59
CA ARG A 91 6.55 -11.36 -6.99
C ARG A 91 7.63 -10.89 -7.96
N VAL A 92 8.26 -9.74 -7.68
CA VAL A 92 9.46 -9.30 -8.44
C VAL A 92 10.57 -10.33 -8.29
N ASP A 93 10.83 -10.80 -7.07
CA ASP A 93 11.87 -11.81 -6.81
C ASP A 93 11.59 -13.15 -7.48
N HIS A 94 10.32 -13.55 -7.56
CA HIS A 94 9.90 -14.82 -8.19
C HIS A 94 9.69 -14.70 -9.71
N GLY A 95 9.81 -13.52 -10.29
CA GLY A 95 9.62 -13.29 -11.72
C GLY A 95 8.16 -13.28 -12.17
N SER A 96 7.20 -13.19 -11.25
CA SER A 96 5.76 -13.17 -11.56
C SER A 96 5.14 -11.77 -11.47
N TYR A 97 5.93 -10.75 -11.19
CA TYR A 97 5.45 -9.37 -11.16
C TYR A 97 4.89 -8.93 -12.51
N GLY A 98 3.75 -8.27 -12.51
CA GLY A 98 3.10 -7.78 -13.73
C GLY A 98 2.26 -8.81 -14.47
N VAL A 99 2.15 -10.02 -13.93
CA VAL A 99 1.28 -11.08 -14.48
C VAL A 99 0.03 -11.19 -13.60
N CYS A 100 -1.15 -11.18 -14.23
CA CYS A 100 -2.41 -11.33 -13.52
C CYS A 100 -2.47 -12.72 -12.87
N GLU A 101 -2.70 -12.77 -11.56
CA GLU A 101 -2.77 -14.02 -10.81
C GLU A 101 -4.04 -14.83 -11.12
N SER A 102 -5.05 -14.21 -11.74
CA SER A 102 -6.31 -14.87 -12.08
C SER A 102 -6.31 -15.46 -13.49
N CYS A 103 -5.91 -14.70 -14.51
CA CYS A 103 -5.97 -15.15 -15.91
C CYS A 103 -4.60 -15.42 -16.54
N GLY A 104 -3.51 -15.11 -15.87
CA GLY A 104 -2.15 -15.33 -16.38
C GLY A 104 -1.69 -14.36 -17.48
N GLN A 105 -2.53 -13.41 -17.86
CA GLN A 105 -2.17 -12.38 -18.85
C GLN A 105 -1.38 -11.25 -18.21
N ASP A 106 -0.65 -10.50 -19.02
CA ASP A 106 0.09 -9.35 -18.53
C ASP A 106 -0.85 -8.26 -18.04
N ILE A 107 -0.50 -7.64 -16.91
CA ILE A 107 -1.17 -6.44 -16.42
C ILE A 107 -0.65 -5.25 -17.23
N ALA A 108 -1.58 -4.39 -17.70
CA ALA A 108 -1.22 -3.23 -18.49
C ALA A 108 -0.19 -2.34 -17.78
N PRO A 109 0.86 -1.86 -18.46
CA PRO A 109 1.88 -0.99 -17.85
C PRO A 109 1.30 0.26 -17.20
N GLU A 110 0.25 0.83 -17.77
CA GLU A 110 -0.45 2.01 -17.24
C GLU A 110 -1.11 1.71 -15.90
N ARG A 111 -1.66 0.51 -15.75
CA ARG A 111 -2.25 0.05 -14.50
C ARG A 111 -1.19 -0.16 -13.41
N LEU A 112 -0.05 -0.73 -13.77
CA LEU A 112 1.09 -0.89 -12.86
C LEU A 112 1.72 0.45 -12.47
N ALA A 113 1.70 1.43 -13.38
CA ALA A 113 2.14 2.79 -13.05
C ALA A 113 1.22 3.46 -12.02
N ALA A 114 -0.09 3.27 -12.16
CA ALA A 114 -1.09 3.81 -11.23
C ALA A 114 -1.17 2.99 -9.94
N ARG A 115 -1.02 1.67 -10.02
CA ARG A 115 -1.09 0.73 -8.89
C ARG A 115 0.07 -0.26 -8.98
N PRO A 116 1.25 0.10 -8.48
CA PRO A 116 2.44 -0.77 -8.58
C PRO A 116 2.27 -2.14 -7.92
N SER A 117 1.42 -2.25 -6.90
CA SER A 117 1.14 -3.51 -6.20
C SER A 117 -0.02 -4.31 -6.80
N ALA A 118 -0.55 -3.93 -7.96
CA ALA A 118 -1.67 -4.64 -8.60
C ALA A 118 -1.29 -6.09 -8.92
N THR A 119 -2.17 -7.02 -8.58
CA THR A 119 -2.02 -8.47 -8.86
C THR A 119 -3.03 -8.96 -9.90
N LEU A 120 -4.00 -8.14 -10.25
CA LEU A 120 -5.05 -8.46 -11.23
C LEU A 120 -5.04 -7.45 -12.38
N CYS A 121 -5.30 -7.95 -13.59
CA CYS A 121 -5.59 -7.07 -14.72
C CYS A 121 -6.95 -6.38 -14.51
N ILE A 122 -7.23 -5.34 -15.29
CA ILE A 122 -8.47 -4.56 -15.14
C ILE A 122 -9.73 -5.42 -15.33
N THR A 123 -9.70 -6.37 -16.26
CA THR A 123 -10.82 -7.26 -16.54
C THR A 123 -11.12 -8.17 -15.34
N CYS A 124 -10.10 -8.81 -14.78
CA CYS A 124 -10.28 -9.69 -13.62
C CYS A 124 -10.64 -8.91 -12.34
N ALA A 125 -10.07 -7.72 -12.16
CA ALA A 125 -10.42 -6.84 -11.04
C ALA A 125 -11.88 -6.40 -11.11
N SER A 126 -12.39 -6.10 -12.29
CA SER A 126 -13.78 -5.71 -12.52
C SER A 126 -14.77 -6.84 -12.23
N ARG A 127 -14.40 -8.08 -12.49
CA ARG A 127 -15.24 -9.26 -12.23
C ARG A 127 -15.39 -9.60 -10.75
N ARG A 128 -14.45 -9.15 -9.90
CA ARG A 128 -14.51 -9.36 -8.44
C ARG A 128 -15.40 -8.38 -7.70
N ARG A 129 -15.90 -7.37 -8.38
CA ARG A 129 -16.91 -6.45 -7.85
C ARG A 129 -18.30 -7.02 -8.12
#